data_59a6df60331c305056a5ce371ddbb26e
#
_entry.id   59a6df60331c305056a5ce371ddbb26e
#
_cell.length_a   1.000
_cell.length_b   1.000
_cell.length_c   1.000
_cell.angle_alpha   90.00
_cell.angle_beta   90.00
_cell.angle_gamma   90.00
#
_symmetry.space_group_name_H-M   'P 1'
#
loop_
_entity.id
_entity.type
_entity.pdbx_description
1 polymer ?
#
loop_
_entity_poly.entity_id
_entity_poly.type
_entity_poly.pdbx_seq_one_letter_code
_entity_poly.pdbx_strand_id
1 'polypeptide(L)'
;RTTGALIGVAAALQPTTLLFAPLLWFTDRRKAAASTGAVFASCTALAWAALPHDSYTYWVHHMAGAGLGGRADALANQSLHGALLRLGLTGPLEISLFLALGTVVAVLGVRRAVRYARDGQLLLAVALTGCAAIAVSPTTWQHQLLWMLLAVVGRVGRRASDRYVWPVAVVLVTTLPAKMMLPNMAVMYPLRDNMVLLAALAAATVVPFLSRTSEHYQRPVPAQYAASVPTRWKRVPPVPFLRRVLTRPNLLLELLLIRVAYAAYQQVRLAATGGTISGGRVRAEHHGHEILSVERFLHIDIEHAVNHAVVKVGWLRDFFDFYYESFHFVVPLTVLGVLYWRRPVDYRWARSALGFATLLALVGFWAFPLAPPRLMPNLGIIDTVHGVQDFSKPDYGTLTALTNQYAAMPSLHFGWALWCGLVIAIVAPRWWMKALGLLHPLFTVSAIVATGNHWVLDAVGGAVVVCTGFGLTYLLQGPRGRTVTAAAELGSEAAVPRDRAPS
;
A
#
# COMPACT_ATOMS: atom_id res chain seq x y z
N ARG A 1 -31.12 -10.59 -21.25
CA ARG A 1 -31.33 -9.25 -21.87
C ARG A 1 -31.07 -8.13 -20.87
N THR A 2 -31.63 -8.18 -19.66
CA THR A 2 -31.45 -7.15 -18.61
C THR A 2 -29.98 -6.86 -18.28
N THR A 3 -29.15 -7.90 -18.09
CA THR A 3 -27.70 -7.74 -17.82
C THR A 3 -27.00 -6.95 -18.94
N GLY A 4 -27.32 -7.25 -20.21
CA GLY A 4 -26.73 -6.53 -21.34
C GLY A 4 -27.18 -5.08 -21.38
N ALA A 5 -28.45 -4.79 -21.10
CA ALA A 5 -28.96 -3.43 -21.03
C ALA A 5 -28.27 -2.58 -19.97
N LEU A 6 -28.07 -3.14 -18.76
CA LEU A 6 -27.34 -2.45 -17.68
C LEU A 6 -25.88 -2.15 -18.05
N ILE A 7 -25.19 -3.10 -18.71
CA ILE A 7 -23.84 -2.86 -19.22
C ILE A 7 -23.85 -1.78 -20.31
N GLY A 8 -24.88 -1.74 -21.18
CA GLY A 8 -25.03 -0.71 -22.21
C GLY A 8 -25.21 0.69 -21.61
N VAL A 9 -26.02 0.84 -20.56
CA VAL A 9 -26.15 2.10 -19.81
C VAL A 9 -24.81 2.50 -19.17
N ALA A 10 -24.14 1.54 -18.51
CA ALA A 10 -22.82 1.79 -17.91
C ALA A 10 -21.79 2.20 -18.99
N ALA A 11 -21.86 1.62 -20.18
CA ALA A 11 -20.99 1.96 -21.30
C ALA A 11 -21.28 3.37 -21.87
N ALA A 12 -22.53 3.83 -21.83
CA ALA A 12 -22.87 5.19 -22.22
C ALA A 12 -22.24 6.23 -21.26
N LEU A 13 -22.07 5.87 -19.99
CA LEU A 13 -21.36 6.71 -19.01
C LEU A 13 -19.84 6.55 -19.10
N GLN A 14 -19.36 5.33 -19.37
CA GLN A 14 -17.94 5.00 -19.49
C GLN A 14 -17.70 4.03 -20.64
N PRO A 15 -17.34 4.51 -21.84
CA PRO A 15 -17.25 3.73 -23.07
C PRO A 15 -16.33 2.50 -23.00
N THR A 16 -15.30 2.51 -22.18
CA THR A 16 -14.40 1.36 -22.02
C THR A 16 -15.10 0.12 -21.44
N THR A 17 -16.29 0.29 -20.82
CA THR A 17 -17.16 -0.80 -20.40
C THR A 17 -17.69 -1.63 -21.57
N LEU A 18 -17.65 -1.10 -22.81
CA LEU A 18 -17.96 -1.86 -24.03
C LEU A 18 -17.06 -3.11 -24.20
N LEU A 19 -15.88 -3.18 -23.58
CA LEU A 19 -15.05 -4.39 -23.58
C LEU A 19 -15.76 -5.61 -22.97
N PHE A 20 -16.82 -5.44 -22.21
CA PHE A 20 -17.65 -6.54 -21.74
C PHE A 20 -18.54 -7.13 -22.84
N ALA A 21 -18.85 -6.41 -23.93
CA ALA A 21 -19.65 -6.94 -25.03
C ALA A 21 -18.98 -8.11 -25.76
N PRO A 22 -17.68 -8.05 -26.18
CA PRO A 22 -17.00 -9.22 -26.72
C PRO A 22 -16.85 -10.37 -25.70
N LEU A 23 -16.65 -10.09 -24.40
CA LEU A 23 -16.68 -11.14 -23.38
C LEU A 23 -18.02 -11.89 -23.40
N LEU A 24 -19.14 -11.16 -23.39
CA LEU A 24 -20.47 -11.75 -23.45
C LEU A 24 -20.69 -12.53 -24.75
N TRP A 25 -20.23 -11.99 -25.87
CA TRP A 25 -20.38 -12.63 -27.18
C TRP A 25 -19.67 -13.99 -27.24
N PHE A 26 -18.42 -14.04 -26.83
CA PHE A 26 -17.60 -15.25 -26.89
C PHE A 26 -17.87 -16.23 -25.73
N THR A 27 -18.74 -15.87 -24.79
CA THR A 27 -19.24 -16.77 -23.73
C THR A 27 -20.70 -17.18 -23.95
N ASP A 28 -21.16 -17.20 -25.21
CA ASP A 28 -22.48 -17.65 -25.66
C ASP A 28 -23.68 -16.82 -25.15
N ARG A 29 -23.42 -15.64 -24.63
CA ARG A 29 -24.43 -14.67 -24.19
C ARG A 29 -24.71 -13.61 -25.27
N ARG A 30 -24.83 -14.04 -26.54
CA ARG A 30 -24.94 -13.15 -27.71
C ARG A 30 -26.09 -12.14 -27.60
N LYS A 31 -27.26 -12.57 -27.07
CA LYS A 31 -28.40 -11.67 -26.84
C LYS A 31 -28.09 -10.54 -25.85
N ALA A 32 -27.29 -10.82 -24.82
CA ALA A 32 -26.83 -9.81 -23.87
C ALA A 32 -25.80 -8.87 -24.51
N ALA A 33 -24.86 -9.39 -25.30
CA ALA A 33 -23.89 -8.59 -26.05
C ALA A 33 -24.58 -7.62 -27.03
N ALA A 34 -25.54 -8.12 -27.82
CA ALA A 34 -26.33 -7.31 -28.72
C ALA A 34 -27.15 -6.22 -27.98
N SER A 35 -27.75 -6.59 -26.83
CA SER A 35 -28.47 -5.63 -25.98
C SER A 35 -27.52 -4.57 -25.40
N THR A 36 -26.27 -4.90 -25.07
CA THR A 36 -25.26 -3.92 -24.63
C THR A 36 -25.00 -2.88 -25.72
N GLY A 37 -24.73 -3.34 -26.96
CA GLY A 37 -24.49 -2.44 -28.08
C GLY A 37 -25.69 -1.56 -28.43
N ALA A 38 -26.90 -2.17 -28.47
CA ALA A 38 -28.13 -1.46 -28.79
C ALA A 38 -28.46 -0.36 -27.77
N VAL A 39 -28.38 -0.69 -26.47
CA VAL A 39 -28.66 0.29 -25.41
C VAL A 39 -27.58 1.38 -25.35
N PHE A 40 -26.31 1.03 -25.52
CA PHE A 40 -25.24 2.01 -25.64
C PHE A 40 -25.52 2.99 -26.79
N ALA A 41 -25.80 2.48 -27.98
CA ALA A 41 -26.08 3.30 -29.16
C ALA A 41 -27.32 4.20 -28.95
N SER A 42 -28.40 3.65 -28.35
CA SER A 42 -29.60 4.42 -28.03
C SER A 42 -29.34 5.55 -27.04
N CYS A 43 -28.61 5.25 -25.91
CA CYS A 43 -28.28 6.29 -24.95
C CYS A 43 -27.39 7.39 -25.55
N THR A 44 -26.39 6.98 -26.34
CA THR A 44 -25.50 7.92 -27.03
C THR A 44 -26.27 8.79 -28.04
N ALA A 45 -27.13 8.19 -28.84
CA ALA A 45 -27.97 8.93 -29.81
C ALA A 45 -28.93 9.92 -29.13
N LEU A 46 -29.54 9.50 -28.01
CA LEU A 46 -30.40 10.38 -27.20
C LEU A 46 -29.59 11.55 -26.60
N ALA A 47 -28.39 11.30 -26.12
CA ALA A 47 -27.49 12.35 -25.61
C ALA A 47 -27.12 13.35 -26.72
N TRP A 48 -26.78 12.85 -27.91
CA TRP A 48 -26.49 13.71 -29.07
C TRP A 48 -27.70 14.55 -29.50
N ALA A 49 -28.91 13.99 -29.45
CA ALA A 49 -30.13 14.71 -29.81
C ALA A 49 -30.48 15.77 -28.74
N ALA A 50 -30.30 15.47 -27.46
CA ALA A 50 -30.65 16.37 -26.36
C ALA A 50 -29.58 17.45 -26.09
N LEU A 51 -28.29 17.08 -26.20
CA LEU A 51 -27.13 17.88 -25.80
C LEU A 51 -26.01 17.79 -26.86
N PRO A 52 -26.24 18.35 -28.09
CA PRO A 52 -25.28 18.15 -29.19
C PRO A 52 -23.90 18.75 -28.91
N HIS A 53 -23.86 19.96 -28.31
CA HIS A 53 -22.58 20.62 -27.99
C HIS A 53 -21.78 19.87 -26.95
N ASP A 54 -22.41 19.42 -25.86
CA ASP A 54 -21.76 18.66 -24.79
C ASP A 54 -21.31 17.27 -25.27
N SER A 55 -22.13 16.63 -26.12
CA SER A 55 -21.79 15.37 -26.78
C SER A 55 -20.56 15.50 -27.68
N TYR A 56 -20.52 16.59 -28.50
CA TYR A 56 -19.35 16.88 -29.31
C TYR A 56 -18.08 17.08 -28.42
N THR A 57 -18.21 17.90 -27.38
CA THR A 57 -17.11 18.15 -26.43
C THR A 57 -16.65 16.87 -25.79
N TYR A 58 -17.57 16.03 -25.33
CA TYR A 58 -17.23 14.74 -24.69
C TYR A 58 -16.51 13.81 -25.66
N TRP A 59 -17.07 13.57 -26.84
CA TRP A 59 -16.53 12.57 -27.76
C TRP A 59 -15.25 13.04 -28.48
N VAL A 60 -15.16 14.32 -28.81
CA VAL A 60 -14.03 14.86 -29.59
C VAL A 60 -12.88 15.33 -28.68
N HIS A 61 -13.21 16.01 -27.58
CA HIS A 61 -12.16 16.54 -26.70
C HIS A 61 -11.80 15.61 -25.54
N HIS A 62 -12.79 15.08 -24.82
CA HIS A 62 -12.50 14.27 -23.65
C HIS A 62 -12.07 12.84 -24.00
N MET A 63 -12.72 12.20 -24.96
CA MET A 63 -12.32 10.87 -25.42
C MET A 63 -11.00 10.89 -26.20
N ALA A 64 -10.64 12.01 -26.80
CA ALA A 64 -9.32 12.19 -27.42
C ALA A 64 -8.18 12.47 -26.42
N GLY A 65 -8.45 12.44 -25.11
CA GLY A 65 -7.41 12.52 -24.07
C GLY A 65 -7.29 13.86 -23.36
N ALA A 66 -8.19 14.82 -23.62
CA ALA A 66 -8.17 16.13 -22.94
C ALA A 66 -8.57 16.09 -21.46
N GLY A 67 -8.90 14.89 -20.92
CA GLY A 67 -9.12 14.62 -19.51
C GLY A 67 -10.35 15.30 -18.89
N LEU A 68 -11.28 14.49 -18.37
CA LEU A 68 -12.33 14.98 -17.48
C LEU A 68 -11.75 15.13 -16.07
N GLY A 69 -11.67 16.37 -15.57
CA GLY A 69 -11.40 16.64 -14.16
C GLY A 69 -9.94 16.71 -13.73
N GLY A 70 -8.96 16.68 -14.65
CA GLY A 70 -7.55 16.81 -14.31
C GLY A 70 -6.61 16.68 -15.51
N ARG A 71 -5.34 17.01 -15.33
CA ARG A 71 -4.31 16.86 -16.37
C ARG A 71 -4.15 15.39 -16.76
N ALA A 72 -4.04 15.11 -18.05
CA ALA A 72 -3.92 13.75 -18.58
C ALA A 72 -2.63 13.06 -18.11
N ASP A 73 -1.55 13.82 -17.91
CA ASP A 73 -0.24 13.37 -17.41
C ASP A 73 -0.16 13.27 -15.88
N ALA A 74 -1.20 13.65 -15.14
CA ALA A 74 -1.21 13.58 -13.68
C ALA A 74 -0.91 12.17 -13.16
N LEU A 75 -0.18 12.06 -12.04
CA LEU A 75 0.12 10.76 -11.39
C LEU A 75 -1.14 9.98 -10.97
N ALA A 76 -2.24 10.69 -10.71
CA ALA A 76 -3.53 10.09 -10.40
C ALA A 76 -4.18 9.38 -11.61
N ASN A 77 -3.80 9.76 -12.85
CA ASN A 77 -4.26 9.09 -14.07
C ASN A 77 -3.43 7.83 -14.34
N GLN A 78 -3.94 6.68 -13.95
CA GLN A 78 -3.30 5.37 -14.12
C GLN A 78 -3.77 4.66 -15.41
N SER A 79 -3.87 5.42 -16.52
CA SER A 79 -4.12 4.89 -17.88
C SER A 79 -2.82 4.74 -18.67
N LEU A 80 -2.89 3.96 -19.76
CA LEU A 80 -1.77 3.82 -20.69
C LEU A 80 -1.43 5.16 -21.36
N HIS A 81 -2.45 5.97 -21.73
CA HIS A 81 -2.28 7.32 -22.25
C HIS A 81 -1.50 8.21 -21.26
N GLY A 82 -1.94 8.26 -19.99
CA GLY A 82 -1.24 9.03 -18.96
C GLY A 82 0.21 8.57 -18.73
N ALA A 83 0.48 7.26 -18.85
CA ALA A 83 1.83 6.73 -18.73
C ALA A 83 2.73 7.17 -19.89
N LEU A 84 2.23 7.13 -21.12
CA LEU A 84 2.98 7.59 -22.30
C LEU A 84 3.30 9.08 -22.22
N LEU A 85 2.35 9.91 -21.77
CA LEU A 85 2.60 11.35 -21.54
C LEU A 85 3.65 11.58 -20.47
N ARG A 86 3.65 10.83 -19.36
CA ARG A 86 4.71 10.93 -18.31
C ARG A 86 6.08 10.49 -18.79
N LEU A 87 6.14 9.65 -19.82
CA LEU A 87 7.39 9.29 -20.50
C LEU A 87 7.86 10.34 -21.51
N GLY A 88 7.15 11.48 -21.63
CA GLY A 88 7.48 12.58 -22.53
C GLY A 88 7.01 12.36 -23.97
N LEU A 89 6.22 11.33 -24.25
CA LEU A 89 5.66 11.10 -25.57
C LEU A 89 4.44 12.00 -25.78
N THR A 90 4.36 12.68 -26.93
CA THR A 90 3.27 13.59 -27.26
C THR A 90 2.93 13.52 -28.76
N GLY A 91 1.74 14.00 -29.12
CA GLY A 91 1.31 14.11 -30.51
C GLY A 91 0.99 12.77 -31.20
N PRO A 92 1.12 12.68 -32.54
CA PRO A 92 0.69 11.50 -33.31
C PRO A 92 1.37 10.19 -32.89
N LEU A 93 2.62 10.24 -32.45
CA LEU A 93 3.36 9.06 -32.00
C LEU A 93 2.75 8.49 -30.72
N GLU A 94 2.44 9.35 -29.74
CA GLU A 94 1.80 8.94 -28.50
C GLU A 94 0.42 8.29 -28.78
N ILE A 95 -0.41 8.94 -29.59
CA ILE A 95 -1.74 8.44 -29.97
C ILE A 95 -1.63 7.07 -30.66
N SER A 96 -0.70 6.94 -31.60
CA SER A 96 -0.47 5.68 -32.33
C SER A 96 -0.04 4.55 -31.40
N LEU A 97 0.87 4.81 -30.45
CA LEU A 97 1.31 3.85 -29.45
C LEU A 97 0.19 3.50 -28.47
N PHE A 98 -0.58 4.49 -28.01
CA PHE A 98 -1.74 4.27 -27.15
C PHE A 98 -2.76 3.34 -27.81
N LEU A 99 -3.13 3.59 -29.06
CA LEU A 99 -4.07 2.78 -29.82
C LEU A 99 -3.51 1.36 -30.08
N ALA A 100 -2.26 1.25 -30.49
CA ALA A 100 -1.63 -0.05 -30.79
C ALA A 100 -1.52 -0.91 -29.51
N LEU A 101 -0.92 -0.38 -28.44
CA LEU A 101 -0.75 -1.09 -27.19
C LEU A 101 -2.10 -1.36 -26.51
N GLY A 102 -3.00 -0.38 -26.51
CA GLY A 102 -4.36 -0.53 -25.99
C GLY A 102 -5.13 -1.64 -26.70
N THR A 103 -5.03 -1.73 -28.02
CA THR A 103 -5.65 -2.82 -28.81
C THR A 103 -5.07 -4.17 -28.41
N VAL A 104 -3.75 -4.29 -28.29
CA VAL A 104 -3.09 -5.53 -27.87
C VAL A 104 -3.59 -5.94 -26.48
N VAL A 105 -3.63 -5.03 -25.53
CA VAL A 105 -4.11 -5.28 -24.18
C VAL A 105 -5.58 -5.69 -24.15
N ALA A 106 -6.42 -5.00 -24.92
CA ALA A 106 -7.86 -5.32 -25.05
C ALA A 106 -8.06 -6.75 -25.59
N VAL A 107 -7.38 -7.08 -26.69
CA VAL A 107 -7.48 -8.41 -27.33
C VAL A 107 -6.98 -9.51 -26.40
N LEU A 108 -5.79 -9.35 -25.81
CA LEU A 108 -5.22 -10.35 -24.89
C LEU A 108 -6.07 -10.48 -23.63
N GLY A 109 -6.51 -9.37 -23.04
CA GLY A 109 -7.33 -9.36 -21.83
C GLY A 109 -8.69 -10.04 -22.06
N VAL A 110 -9.38 -9.72 -23.14
CA VAL A 110 -10.67 -10.36 -23.49
C VAL A 110 -10.48 -11.85 -23.80
N ARG A 111 -9.45 -12.23 -24.58
CA ARG A 111 -9.17 -13.66 -24.86
C ARG A 111 -8.95 -14.44 -23.58
N ARG A 112 -8.19 -13.91 -22.65
CA ARG A 112 -7.93 -14.52 -21.35
C ARG A 112 -9.19 -14.57 -20.49
N ALA A 113 -9.96 -13.48 -20.45
CA ALA A 113 -11.22 -13.41 -19.73
C ALA A 113 -12.22 -14.47 -20.24
N VAL A 114 -12.35 -14.64 -21.56
CA VAL A 114 -13.19 -15.69 -22.16
C VAL A 114 -12.72 -17.09 -21.73
N ARG A 115 -11.39 -17.36 -21.73
CA ARG A 115 -10.84 -18.63 -21.26
C ARG A 115 -11.24 -18.92 -19.81
N TYR A 116 -11.08 -17.96 -18.90
CA TYR A 116 -11.44 -18.14 -17.49
C TYR A 116 -12.95 -18.18 -17.26
N ALA A 117 -13.74 -17.45 -18.05
CA ALA A 117 -15.21 -17.56 -18.01
C ALA A 117 -15.69 -18.98 -18.37
N ARG A 118 -15.10 -19.58 -19.43
CA ARG A 118 -15.39 -20.97 -19.85
C ARG A 118 -14.91 -22.00 -18.83
N ASP A 119 -13.86 -21.67 -18.06
CA ASP A 119 -13.39 -22.47 -16.93
C ASP A 119 -14.25 -22.29 -15.65
N GLY A 120 -15.37 -21.57 -15.74
CA GLY A 120 -16.28 -21.32 -14.61
C GLY A 120 -15.79 -20.28 -13.62
N GLN A 121 -14.72 -19.51 -13.93
CA GLN A 121 -14.17 -18.44 -13.10
C GLN A 121 -14.71 -17.07 -13.56
N LEU A 122 -16.03 -16.88 -13.49
CA LEU A 122 -16.71 -15.70 -14.04
C LEU A 122 -16.21 -14.40 -13.40
N LEU A 123 -16.01 -14.38 -12.07
CA LEU A 123 -15.55 -13.18 -11.37
C LEU A 123 -14.13 -12.78 -11.80
N LEU A 124 -13.25 -13.75 -12.00
CA LEU A 124 -11.91 -13.51 -12.54
C LEU A 124 -12.00 -12.96 -13.98
N ALA A 125 -12.86 -13.54 -14.81
CA ALA A 125 -13.06 -13.07 -16.19
C ALA A 125 -13.54 -11.61 -16.24
N VAL A 126 -14.50 -11.24 -15.40
CA VAL A 126 -14.97 -9.87 -15.24
C VAL A 126 -13.83 -8.95 -14.80
N ALA A 127 -13.06 -9.36 -13.78
CA ALA A 127 -11.93 -8.59 -13.29
C ALA A 127 -10.86 -8.35 -14.37
N LEU A 128 -10.51 -9.38 -15.17
CA LEU A 128 -9.51 -9.25 -16.25
C LEU A 128 -9.99 -8.31 -17.36
N THR A 129 -11.29 -8.38 -17.72
CA THR A 129 -11.88 -7.45 -18.69
C THR A 129 -11.82 -6.02 -18.16
N GLY A 130 -12.14 -5.81 -16.88
CA GLY A 130 -12.04 -4.50 -16.24
C GLY A 130 -10.59 -3.99 -16.14
N CYS A 131 -9.62 -4.86 -15.85
CA CYS A 131 -8.20 -4.50 -15.87
C CYS A 131 -7.72 -4.09 -17.28
N ALA A 132 -8.22 -4.75 -18.33
CA ALA A 132 -7.96 -4.32 -19.71
C ALA A 132 -8.62 -2.97 -20.01
N ALA A 133 -9.85 -2.74 -19.51
CA ALA A 133 -10.56 -1.47 -19.68
C ALA A 133 -9.82 -0.27 -19.04
N ILE A 134 -9.16 -0.47 -17.88
CA ILE A 134 -8.27 0.52 -17.25
C ILE A 134 -7.20 0.98 -18.24
N ALA A 135 -6.55 0.05 -18.91
CA ALA A 135 -5.44 0.34 -19.80
C ALA A 135 -5.86 1.08 -21.07
N VAL A 136 -7.01 0.71 -21.68
CA VAL A 136 -7.49 1.31 -22.91
C VAL A 136 -8.30 2.60 -22.70
N SER A 137 -8.57 2.96 -21.45
CA SER A 137 -9.20 4.25 -21.13
C SER A 137 -8.19 5.38 -21.32
N PRO A 138 -8.56 6.51 -21.94
CA PRO A 138 -7.69 7.69 -21.99
C PRO A 138 -7.42 8.27 -20.61
N THR A 139 -8.38 8.11 -19.68
CA THR A 139 -8.23 8.53 -18.28
C THR A 139 -8.72 7.44 -17.34
N THR A 140 -7.93 7.16 -16.29
CA THR A 140 -8.29 6.16 -15.27
C THR A 140 -8.01 6.71 -13.88
N TRP A 141 -9.08 6.90 -13.11
CA TRP A 141 -9.02 7.44 -11.75
C TRP A 141 -9.20 6.35 -10.68
N GLN A 142 -8.98 6.69 -9.42
CA GLN A 142 -8.96 5.74 -8.29
C GLN A 142 -10.20 4.83 -8.19
N HIS A 143 -11.40 5.34 -8.50
CA HIS A 143 -12.61 4.52 -8.42
C HIS A 143 -12.65 3.36 -9.42
N GLN A 144 -11.93 3.46 -10.53
CA GLN A 144 -11.82 2.41 -11.54
C GLN A 144 -10.88 1.28 -11.13
N LEU A 145 -10.05 1.49 -10.10
CA LEU A 145 -9.15 0.47 -9.56
C LEU A 145 -9.87 -0.71 -8.89
N LEU A 146 -11.19 -0.62 -8.71
CA LEU A 146 -12.03 -1.71 -8.21
C LEU A 146 -11.83 -3.01 -9.03
N TRP A 147 -11.60 -2.90 -10.33
CA TRP A 147 -11.33 -4.07 -11.19
C TRP A 147 -10.09 -4.85 -10.77
N MET A 148 -9.05 -4.15 -10.34
CA MET A 148 -7.85 -4.80 -9.80
C MET A 148 -8.12 -5.49 -8.46
N LEU A 149 -8.91 -4.88 -7.58
CA LEU A 149 -9.30 -5.51 -6.32
C LEU A 149 -10.11 -6.79 -6.57
N LEU A 150 -10.98 -6.81 -7.59
CA LEU A 150 -11.68 -8.03 -8.00
C LEU A 150 -10.72 -9.10 -8.54
N ALA A 151 -9.61 -8.72 -9.17
CA ALA A 151 -8.63 -9.67 -9.69
C ALA A 151 -7.90 -10.47 -8.59
N VAL A 152 -8.01 -10.07 -7.32
CA VAL A 152 -7.47 -10.80 -6.15
C VAL A 152 -8.01 -12.23 -6.06
N VAL A 153 -9.19 -12.52 -6.63
CA VAL A 153 -9.77 -13.89 -6.66
C VAL A 153 -8.95 -14.85 -7.52
N GLY A 154 -8.11 -14.35 -8.40
CA GLY A 154 -7.23 -15.16 -9.25
C GLY A 154 -6.15 -15.86 -8.43
N ARG A 155 -6.02 -17.18 -8.63
CA ARG A 155 -5.01 -18.00 -7.97
C ARG A 155 -3.80 -18.16 -8.87
N VAL A 156 -2.59 -17.91 -8.36
CA VAL A 156 -1.32 -18.11 -9.07
C VAL A 156 -0.43 -19.09 -8.32
N GLY A 157 0.51 -19.70 -9.04
CA GLY A 157 1.57 -20.54 -8.47
C GLY A 157 1.18 -21.99 -8.20
N ARG A 158 2.20 -22.83 -8.09
CA ARG A 158 2.05 -24.27 -7.90
C ARG A 158 2.11 -24.69 -6.43
N ARG A 159 2.71 -23.86 -5.57
CA ARG A 159 2.83 -24.10 -4.12
C ARG A 159 1.69 -23.39 -3.38
N ALA A 160 1.32 -23.91 -2.24
CA ALA A 160 0.32 -23.29 -1.37
C ALA A 160 0.69 -21.85 -0.99
N SER A 161 1.98 -21.58 -0.75
CA SER A 161 2.51 -20.24 -0.45
C SER A 161 2.41 -19.23 -1.61
N ASP A 162 2.46 -19.70 -2.84
CA ASP A 162 2.46 -18.83 -4.02
C ASP A 162 1.10 -18.15 -4.22
N ARG A 163 0.04 -18.71 -3.68
CA ARG A 163 -1.34 -18.18 -3.79
C ARG A 163 -1.49 -16.77 -3.22
N TYR A 164 -0.61 -16.40 -2.30
CA TYR A 164 -0.65 -15.08 -1.66
C TYR A 164 0.11 -14.01 -2.44
N VAL A 165 0.98 -14.40 -3.36
CA VAL A 165 1.86 -13.46 -4.08
C VAL A 165 1.04 -12.45 -4.87
N TRP A 166 0.06 -12.91 -5.65
CA TRP A 166 -0.76 -12.01 -6.45
C TRP A 166 -1.68 -11.10 -5.61
N PRO A 167 -2.49 -11.62 -4.68
CA PRO A 167 -3.27 -10.78 -3.77
C PRO A 167 -2.43 -9.75 -3.01
N VAL A 168 -1.25 -10.12 -2.52
CA VAL A 168 -0.32 -9.18 -1.87
C VAL A 168 0.11 -8.09 -2.83
N ALA A 169 0.55 -8.46 -4.03
CA ALA A 169 1.00 -7.48 -5.03
C ALA A 169 -0.12 -6.47 -5.35
N VAL A 170 -1.35 -6.96 -5.60
CA VAL A 170 -2.50 -6.07 -5.88
C VAL A 170 -2.76 -5.12 -4.73
N VAL A 171 -2.82 -5.64 -3.50
CA VAL A 171 -3.17 -4.78 -2.37
C VAL A 171 -2.06 -3.79 -2.05
N LEU A 172 -0.80 -4.19 -2.10
CA LEU A 172 0.32 -3.26 -1.91
C LEU A 172 0.26 -2.13 -2.94
N VAL A 173 0.11 -2.47 -4.22
CA VAL A 173 0.09 -1.48 -5.31
C VAL A 173 -1.11 -0.54 -5.23
N THR A 174 -2.27 -1.02 -4.75
CA THR A 174 -3.49 -0.20 -4.66
C THR A 174 -3.62 0.59 -3.36
N THR A 175 -2.92 0.21 -2.30
CA THR A 175 -3.08 0.80 -0.97
C THR A 175 -1.91 1.63 -0.50
N LEU A 176 -0.70 1.30 -0.91
CA LEU A 176 0.50 2.03 -0.51
C LEU A 176 0.93 3.03 -1.60
N PRO A 177 1.37 4.22 -1.21
CA PRO A 177 2.02 5.13 -2.15
C PRO A 177 3.26 4.49 -2.77
N ALA A 178 3.44 4.64 -4.08
CA ALA A 178 4.53 4.00 -4.82
C ALA A 178 5.93 4.39 -4.29
N LYS A 179 6.07 5.62 -3.76
CA LYS A 179 7.29 6.09 -3.11
C LYS A 179 7.68 5.32 -1.84
N MET A 180 6.74 4.59 -1.25
CA MET A 180 7.02 3.70 -0.11
C MET A 180 7.54 2.32 -0.53
N MET A 181 7.27 1.92 -1.78
CA MET A 181 7.62 0.60 -2.30
C MET A 181 8.90 0.60 -3.14
N LEU A 182 9.20 1.73 -3.78
CA LEU A 182 10.37 1.87 -4.65
C LEU A 182 11.20 3.11 -4.25
N PRO A 183 12.54 3.00 -4.35
CA PRO A 183 13.45 4.10 -4.05
C PRO A 183 13.18 5.33 -4.92
N ASN A 184 13.51 6.51 -4.38
CA ASN A 184 13.37 7.79 -5.08
C ASN A 184 14.57 8.01 -6.05
N MET A 185 14.64 7.21 -7.10
CA MET A 185 15.66 7.27 -8.16
C MET A 185 15.01 7.56 -9.49
N ALA A 186 15.59 8.44 -10.29
CA ALA A 186 15.04 8.83 -11.60
C ALA A 186 14.77 7.62 -12.51
N VAL A 187 15.66 6.62 -12.52
CA VAL A 187 15.51 5.38 -13.27
C VAL A 187 14.28 4.57 -12.85
N MET A 188 13.79 4.76 -11.63
CA MET A 188 12.61 4.06 -11.09
C MET A 188 11.29 4.80 -11.33
N TYR A 189 11.30 6.07 -11.74
CA TYR A 189 10.09 6.87 -11.95
C TYR A 189 9.10 6.22 -12.94
N PRO A 190 9.52 5.72 -14.11
CA PRO A 190 8.59 5.06 -15.03
C PRO A 190 7.86 3.88 -14.41
N LEU A 191 8.54 3.10 -13.58
CA LEU A 191 7.94 1.98 -12.85
C LEU A 191 7.08 2.46 -11.69
N ARG A 192 7.63 3.33 -10.85
CA ARG A 192 6.99 3.84 -9.62
C ARG A 192 5.68 4.57 -9.90
N ASP A 193 5.71 5.48 -10.87
CA ASP A 193 4.60 6.37 -11.17
C ASP A 193 3.47 5.67 -11.96
N ASN A 194 3.72 4.45 -12.44
CA ASN A 194 2.79 3.64 -13.21
C ASN A 194 2.49 2.26 -12.58
N MET A 195 2.81 2.03 -11.32
CA MET A 195 2.70 0.70 -10.68
C MET A 195 1.29 0.10 -10.77
N VAL A 196 0.26 0.90 -10.59
CA VAL A 196 -1.13 0.45 -10.65
C VAL A 196 -1.51 0.03 -12.06
N LEU A 197 -1.16 0.84 -13.06
CA LEU A 197 -1.34 0.50 -14.47
C LEU A 197 -0.59 -0.79 -14.81
N LEU A 198 0.68 -0.90 -14.44
CA LEU A 198 1.52 -2.07 -14.72
C LEU A 198 0.95 -3.35 -14.09
N ALA A 199 0.40 -3.26 -12.88
CA ALA A 199 -0.27 -4.37 -12.24
C ALA A 199 -1.57 -4.75 -12.96
N ALA A 200 -2.37 -3.77 -13.44
CA ALA A 200 -3.56 -4.02 -14.24
C ALA A 200 -3.22 -4.66 -15.59
N LEU A 201 -2.19 -4.16 -16.28
CA LEU A 201 -1.66 -4.76 -17.50
C LEU A 201 -1.19 -6.19 -17.27
N ALA A 202 -0.43 -6.42 -16.20
CA ALA A 202 0.04 -7.76 -15.85
C ALA A 202 -1.13 -8.71 -15.58
N ALA A 203 -2.15 -8.29 -14.83
CA ALA A 203 -3.35 -9.08 -14.61
C ALA A 203 -4.04 -9.45 -15.92
N ALA A 204 -4.30 -8.45 -16.76
CA ALA A 204 -5.01 -8.64 -18.03
C ALA A 204 -4.23 -9.55 -19.00
N THR A 205 -2.88 -9.48 -19.03
CA THR A 205 -2.09 -10.07 -20.13
C THR A 205 -1.21 -11.24 -19.74
N VAL A 206 -0.46 -11.20 -18.63
CA VAL A 206 0.65 -12.14 -18.37
C VAL A 206 0.52 -12.98 -17.09
N VAL A 207 -0.16 -12.49 -16.04
CA VAL A 207 -0.23 -13.24 -14.76
C VAL A 207 -0.82 -14.64 -14.98
N PRO A 208 -0.09 -15.73 -14.66
CA PRO A 208 -0.50 -17.08 -14.97
C PRO A 208 -1.52 -17.61 -13.93
N PHE A 209 -2.76 -17.17 -14.03
CA PHE A 209 -3.81 -17.66 -13.15
C PHE A 209 -4.10 -19.14 -13.42
N LEU A 210 -4.35 -19.89 -12.35
CA LEU A 210 -4.64 -21.31 -12.41
C LEU A 210 -6.06 -21.56 -12.95
N SER A 211 -6.19 -22.55 -13.83
CA SER A 211 -7.49 -23.10 -14.21
C SER A 211 -8.08 -23.93 -13.05
N ARG A 212 -9.42 -23.98 -12.95
CA ARG A 212 -10.12 -24.86 -12.00
C ARG A 212 -9.81 -26.34 -12.16
N THR A 213 -9.44 -26.74 -13.38
CA THR A 213 -9.04 -28.11 -13.71
C THR A 213 -7.61 -28.43 -13.28
N SER A 214 -6.82 -27.41 -12.90
CA SER A 214 -5.45 -27.63 -12.43
C SER A 214 -5.43 -28.34 -11.08
N GLU A 215 -4.61 -29.38 -10.94
CA GLU A 215 -4.34 -30.06 -9.68
C GLU A 215 -3.98 -29.10 -8.54
N HIS A 216 -3.26 -28.02 -8.88
CA HIS A 216 -2.82 -27.02 -7.92
C HIS A 216 -3.94 -26.06 -7.48
N TYR A 217 -5.05 -25.99 -8.23
CA TYR A 217 -6.15 -25.07 -7.90
C TYR A 217 -6.90 -25.52 -6.63
N GLN A 218 -7.11 -26.81 -6.44
CA GLN A 218 -7.92 -27.36 -5.35
C GLN A 218 -7.12 -27.73 -4.10
N ARG A 219 -5.79 -27.71 -4.16
CA ARG A 219 -4.96 -28.02 -2.97
C ARG A 219 -5.26 -27.04 -1.86
N PRO A 220 -5.73 -27.50 -0.68
CA PRO A 220 -5.96 -26.60 0.44
C PRO A 220 -4.65 -25.98 0.89
N VAL A 221 -4.68 -24.68 1.20
CA VAL A 221 -3.56 -24.02 1.88
C VAL A 221 -3.56 -24.52 3.31
N PRO A 222 -2.49 -25.18 3.80
CA PRO A 222 -2.42 -25.58 5.19
C PRO A 222 -2.63 -24.36 6.08
N ALA A 223 -3.67 -24.39 6.93
CA ALA A 223 -3.90 -23.34 7.89
C ALA A 223 -2.84 -23.45 8.99
N GLN A 224 -1.84 -22.57 8.96
CA GLN A 224 -0.87 -22.46 10.03
C GLN A 224 -1.47 -21.55 11.11
N TYR A 225 -1.94 -22.13 12.20
CA TYR A 225 -2.48 -21.40 13.34
C TYR A 225 -1.44 -21.28 14.45
N ALA A 226 -1.46 -20.14 15.14
CA ALA A 226 -0.67 -19.94 16.33
C ALA A 226 -1.32 -20.58 17.54
N ALA A 227 -0.45 -20.71 18.52
CA ALA A 227 -0.72 -21.21 19.84
C ALA A 227 -1.98 -20.65 20.52
N SER A 228 -2.49 -21.49 21.40
CA SER A 228 -3.58 -21.17 22.31
C SER A 228 -3.21 -19.98 23.20
N VAL A 229 -4.22 -19.23 23.50
CA VAL A 229 -4.19 -18.02 24.28
C VAL A 229 -4.28 -18.35 25.78
N PRO A 230 -3.52 -17.70 26.66
CA PRO A 230 -3.68 -17.85 28.11
C PRO A 230 -5.14 -17.56 28.52
N THR A 231 -5.71 -18.48 29.30
CA THR A 231 -7.14 -18.47 29.70
C THR A 231 -7.56 -17.23 30.48
N ARG A 232 -6.62 -16.59 31.20
CA ARG A 232 -6.87 -15.39 32.04
C ARG A 232 -7.47 -14.21 31.29
N TRP A 233 -7.22 -14.08 30.00
CA TRP A 233 -7.70 -12.96 29.18
C TRP A 233 -8.99 -13.24 28.40
N LYS A 234 -9.53 -14.47 28.46
CA LYS A 234 -10.77 -14.83 27.74
C LYS A 234 -12.00 -14.07 28.21
N ARG A 235 -11.98 -13.55 29.44
CA ARG A 235 -13.14 -12.87 30.07
C ARG A 235 -13.26 -11.38 29.68
N VAL A 236 -12.24 -10.78 29.08
CA VAL A 236 -12.28 -9.37 28.66
C VAL A 236 -12.86 -9.29 27.25
N PRO A 237 -14.05 -8.69 27.00
CA PRO A 237 -14.79 -8.80 25.74
C PRO A 237 -14.00 -8.50 24.46
N PRO A 238 -13.19 -7.43 24.34
CA PRO A 238 -12.45 -7.16 23.11
C PRO A 238 -11.26 -8.09 22.89
N VAL A 239 -10.72 -8.71 23.95
CA VAL A 239 -9.50 -9.51 23.88
C VAL A 239 -9.64 -10.79 23.04
N PRO A 240 -10.70 -11.59 23.12
CA PRO A 240 -10.89 -12.73 22.24
C PRO A 240 -10.96 -12.35 20.76
N PHE A 241 -11.59 -11.20 20.44
CA PHE A 241 -11.64 -10.68 19.07
C PHE A 241 -10.25 -10.24 18.58
N LEU A 242 -9.57 -9.37 19.32
CA LEU A 242 -8.23 -8.92 19.01
C LEU A 242 -7.26 -10.10 18.85
N ARG A 243 -7.37 -11.10 19.69
CA ARG A 243 -6.55 -12.32 19.60
C ARG A 243 -6.84 -13.14 18.37
N ARG A 244 -8.12 -13.29 17.97
CA ARG A 244 -8.50 -13.97 16.73
C ARG A 244 -7.90 -13.26 15.53
N VAL A 245 -7.92 -11.93 15.51
CA VAL A 245 -7.29 -11.09 14.49
C VAL A 245 -5.77 -11.29 14.50
N LEU A 246 -5.13 -11.23 15.67
CA LEU A 246 -3.68 -11.32 15.81
C LEU A 246 -3.11 -12.74 15.59
N THR A 247 -3.89 -13.78 15.82
CA THR A 247 -3.41 -15.18 15.75
C THR A 247 -3.69 -15.91 14.44
N ARG A 248 -4.54 -15.37 13.58
CA ARG A 248 -4.88 -15.97 12.28
C ARG A 248 -4.34 -15.10 11.15
N PRO A 249 -3.19 -15.41 10.56
CA PRO A 249 -2.72 -14.68 9.40
C PRO A 249 -3.60 -15.01 8.19
N ASN A 250 -4.70 -14.31 8.07
CA ASN A 250 -5.45 -14.21 6.84
C ASN A 250 -4.87 -13.03 6.08
N LEU A 251 -4.36 -13.25 4.87
CA LEU A 251 -3.75 -12.22 4.07
C LEU A 251 -4.65 -10.98 3.90
N LEU A 252 -5.94 -11.20 3.60
CA LEU A 252 -6.91 -10.09 3.47
C LEU A 252 -7.04 -9.29 4.76
N LEU A 253 -6.99 -9.97 5.90
CA LEU A 253 -7.04 -9.31 7.20
C LEU A 253 -5.74 -8.54 7.49
N GLU A 254 -4.58 -9.10 7.15
CA GLU A 254 -3.28 -8.40 7.27
C GLU A 254 -3.27 -7.11 6.45
N LEU A 255 -3.75 -7.20 5.22
CA LEU A 255 -3.83 -6.06 4.31
C LEU A 255 -4.84 -5.01 4.80
N LEU A 256 -5.98 -5.46 5.31
CA LEU A 256 -6.96 -4.57 5.96
C LEU A 256 -6.36 -3.88 7.18
N LEU A 257 -5.60 -4.60 8.01
CA LEU A 257 -4.92 -4.02 9.17
C LEU A 257 -3.89 -2.97 8.76
N ILE A 258 -3.08 -3.24 7.73
CA ILE A 258 -2.13 -2.25 7.18
C ILE A 258 -2.90 -1.03 6.67
N ARG A 259 -4.00 -1.23 5.95
CA ARG A 259 -4.82 -0.13 5.41
C ARG A 259 -5.49 0.70 6.52
N VAL A 260 -6.04 0.02 7.54
CA VAL A 260 -6.66 0.69 8.70
C VAL A 260 -5.62 1.45 9.52
N ALA A 261 -4.46 0.83 9.77
CA ALA A 261 -3.34 1.49 10.46
C ALA A 261 -2.85 2.73 9.68
N TYR A 262 -2.74 2.63 8.37
CA TYR A 262 -2.38 3.77 7.52
C TYR A 262 -3.47 4.86 7.52
N ALA A 263 -4.75 4.48 7.46
CA ALA A 263 -5.85 5.44 7.56
C ALA A 263 -5.88 6.14 8.93
N ALA A 264 -5.70 5.39 10.01
CA ALA A 264 -5.59 5.94 11.37
C ALA A 264 -4.38 6.89 11.49
N TYR A 265 -3.24 6.49 10.94
CA TYR A 265 -2.05 7.35 10.85
C TYR A 265 -2.37 8.67 10.15
N GLN A 266 -3.07 8.66 9.01
CA GLN A 266 -3.45 9.88 8.29
C GLN A 266 -4.42 10.75 9.12
N GLN A 267 -5.41 10.16 9.79
CA GLN A 267 -6.38 10.90 10.61
C GLN A 267 -5.75 11.53 11.86
N VAL A 268 -4.92 10.79 12.58
CA VAL A 268 -4.19 11.32 13.74
C VAL A 268 -3.28 12.48 13.33
N ARG A 269 -2.65 12.35 12.18
CA ARG A 269 -1.81 13.35 11.58
C ARG A 269 -2.55 14.64 11.24
N LEU A 270 -3.78 14.53 10.70
CA LEU A 270 -4.66 15.67 10.44
C LEU A 270 -5.15 16.30 11.76
N ALA A 271 -5.49 15.49 12.76
CA ALA A 271 -5.94 15.95 14.07
C ALA A 271 -4.83 16.66 14.86
N ALA A 272 -3.59 16.20 14.75
CA ALA A 272 -2.44 16.82 15.43
C ALA A 272 -2.10 18.23 14.91
N THR A 273 -2.52 18.57 13.68
CA THR A 273 -2.40 19.93 13.12
C THR A 273 -3.45 20.91 13.65
N GLY A 274 -4.40 20.43 14.47
CA GLY A 274 -5.27 21.26 15.32
C GLY A 274 -6.18 22.26 14.62
N GLY A 275 -6.70 21.96 13.42
CA GLY A 275 -7.75 22.77 12.75
C GLY A 275 -7.40 24.22 12.38
N THR A 276 -6.40 24.81 13.01
CA THR A 276 -5.80 26.09 12.65
C THR A 276 -4.28 25.93 12.54
N ILE A 277 -3.76 26.22 11.36
CA ILE A 277 -2.32 26.09 11.01
C ILE A 277 -1.42 26.84 12.00
N SER A 278 -1.87 27.98 12.52
CA SER A 278 -1.12 28.83 13.44
C SER A 278 -1.00 28.27 14.87
N GLY A 279 -2.08 27.76 15.46
CA GLY A 279 -2.06 27.28 16.84
C GLY A 279 -1.29 25.98 17.05
N GLY A 280 -1.39 25.06 16.09
CA GLY A 280 -0.64 23.81 16.12
C GLY A 280 0.87 24.02 15.97
N ARG A 281 1.28 25.00 15.16
CA ARG A 281 2.67 25.39 14.95
C ARG A 281 3.32 25.93 16.23
N VAL A 282 2.71 26.92 16.87
CA VAL A 282 3.24 27.54 18.10
C VAL A 282 3.46 26.50 19.21
N ARG A 283 2.51 25.60 19.38
CA ARG A 283 2.63 24.51 20.36
C ARG A 283 3.77 23.55 20.02
N ALA A 284 3.92 23.16 18.75
CA ALA A 284 4.96 22.26 18.31
C ALA A 284 6.37 22.89 18.42
N GLU A 285 6.50 24.18 18.11
CA GLU A 285 7.75 24.94 18.29
C GLU A 285 8.11 25.08 19.78
N HIS A 286 7.11 25.31 20.66
CA HIS A 286 7.33 25.33 22.10
C HIS A 286 7.91 24.00 22.61
N HIS A 287 7.31 22.88 22.25
CA HIS A 287 7.87 21.55 22.59
C HIS A 287 9.26 21.34 21.97
N GLY A 288 9.55 21.90 20.77
CA GLY A 288 10.88 21.87 20.17
C GLY A 288 11.93 22.57 21.04
N HIS A 289 11.59 23.71 21.65
CA HIS A 289 12.48 24.41 22.57
C HIS A 289 12.68 23.63 23.88
N GLU A 290 11.64 22.92 24.38
CA GLU A 290 11.76 22.07 25.54
C GLU A 290 12.73 20.91 25.28
N ILE A 291 12.57 20.20 24.15
CA ILE A 291 13.48 19.10 23.74
C ILE A 291 14.91 19.60 23.59
N LEU A 292 15.11 20.71 22.87
CA LEU A 292 16.45 21.31 22.73
C LEU A 292 17.09 21.64 24.10
N SER A 293 16.30 22.14 25.05
CA SER A 293 16.78 22.45 26.38
C SER A 293 17.26 21.19 27.12
N VAL A 294 16.52 20.08 26.99
CA VAL A 294 16.91 18.79 27.56
C VAL A 294 18.16 18.25 26.88
N GLU A 295 18.25 18.33 25.54
CA GLU A 295 19.43 17.85 24.80
C GLU A 295 20.69 18.63 25.15
N ARG A 296 20.58 19.97 25.30
CA ARG A 296 21.66 20.82 25.79
C ARG A 296 22.10 20.48 27.23
N PHE A 297 21.14 20.23 28.10
CA PHE A 297 21.44 19.77 29.46
C PHE A 297 22.20 18.43 29.48
N LEU A 298 21.84 17.51 28.57
CA LEU A 298 22.48 16.21 28.40
C LEU A 298 23.75 16.26 27.54
N HIS A 299 24.09 17.40 26.94
CA HIS A 299 25.21 17.59 26.02
C HIS A 299 25.15 16.70 24.78
N ILE A 300 23.93 16.46 24.24
CA ILE A 300 23.66 15.65 23.05
C ILE A 300 23.03 16.46 21.91
N ASP A 301 23.00 17.78 21.98
CA ASP A 301 22.47 18.70 20.98
C ASP A 301 23.42 18.80 19.76
N ILE A 302 23.54 17.70 19.03
CA ILE A 302 24.51 17.54 17.92
C ILE A 302 23.93 17.84 16.54
N GLU A 303 22.61 18.08 16.41
CA GLU A 303 21.88 18.19 15.14
C GLU A 303 22.49 19.26 14.24
N HIS A 304 22.74 20.44 14.77
CA HIS A 304 23.31 21.54 14.01
C HIS A 304 24.71 21.21 13.47
N ALA A 305 25.58 20.67 14.31
CA ALA A 305 26.94 20.30 13.93
C ALA A 305 26.96 19.21 12.86
N VAL A 306 26.16 18.16 13.05
CA VAL A 306 26.06 17.03 12.11
C VAL A 306 25.45 17.46 10.78
N ASN A 307 24.35 18.23 10.80
CA ASN A 307 23.69 18.73 9.59
C ASN A 307 24.65 19.56 8.75
N HIS A 308 25.31 20.55 9.36
CA HIS A 308 26.26 21.41 8.65
C HIS A 308 27.51 20.68 8.15
N ALA A 309 27.97 19.64 8.87
CA ALA A 309 29.08 18.81 8.41
C ALA A 309 28.68 17.98 7.17
N VAL A 310 27.50 17.39 7.19
CA VAL A 310 26.99 16.54 6.09
C VAL A 310 26.67 17.38 4.84
N VAL A 311 26.02 18.53 5.00
CA VAL A 311 25.66 19.41 3.88
C VAL A 311 26.87 19.90 3.08
N LYS A 312 28.02 20.08 3.72
CA LYS A 312 29.28 20.47 3.04
C LYS A 312 29.80 19.39 2.09
N VAL A 313 29.38 18.13 2.25
CA VAL A 313 29.86 17.00 1.46
C VAL A 313 28.71 16.47 0.60
N GLY A 314 28.63 16.91 -0.67
CA GLY A 314 27.47 16.68 -1.54
C GLY A 314 27.04 15.20 -1.65
N TRP A 315 27.99 14.27 -1.89
CA TRP A 315 27.65 12.85 -1.98
C TRP A 315 27.10 12.27 -0.67
N LEU A 316 27.55 12.77 0.48
CA LEU A 316 27.12 12.30 1.80
C LEU A 316 25.71 12.81 2.12
N ARG A 317 25.43 14.07 1.76
CA ARG A 317 24.07 14.64 1.81
C ARG A 317 23.10 13.80 0.97
N ASP A 318 23.43 13.58 -0.32
CA ASP A 318 22.58 12.83 -1.25
C ASP A 318 22.36 11.37 -0.78
N PHE A 319 23.39 10.77 -0.15
CA PHE A 319 23.26 9.46 0.47
C PHE A 319 22.27 9.45 1.64
N PHE A 320 22.36 10.41 2.57
CA PHE A 320 21.47 10.45 3.73
C PHE A 320 20.03 10.82 3.33
N ASP A 321 19.84 11.71 2.35
CA ASP A 321 18.52 12.06 1.83
C ASP A 321 17.88 10.82 1.18
N PHE A 322 18.59 10.10 0.33
CA PHE A 322 18.14 8.85 -0.28
C PHE A 322 17.82 7.78 0.77
N TYR A 323 18.69 7.61 1.76
CA TYR A 323 18.51 6.65 2.83
C TYR A 323 17.25 6.97 3.65
N TYR A 324 17.10 8.23 4.05
CA TYR A 324 15.95 8.73 4.79
C TYR A 324 14.63 8.49 4.05
N GLU A 325 14.57 8.84 2.77
CA GLU A 325 13.34 8.70 1.99
C GLU A 325 12.97 7.25 1.65
N SER A 326 13.95 6.35 1.51
CA SER A 326 13.71 5.03 0.94
C SER A 326 13.67 3.90 1.96
N PHE A 327 14.64 3.87 2.90
CA PHE A 327 14.87 2.68 3.70
C PHE A 327 13.85 2.45 4.82
N HIS A 328 13.25 3.50 5.33
CA HIS A 328 12.28 3.39 6.42
C HIS A 328 10.98 2.65 6.04
N PHE A 329 10.66 2.50 4.74
CA PHE A 329 9.55 1.68 4.27
C PHE A 329 9.99 0.39 3.61
N VAL A 330 11.03 0.45 2.77
CA VAL A 330 11.49 -0.70 1.99
C VAL A 330 11.97 -1.83 2.91
N VAL A 331 12.76 -1.49 3.95
CA VAL A 331 13.32 -2.51 4.85
C VAL A 331 12.24 -3.18 5.71
N PRO A 332 11.35 -2.47 6.42
CA PRO A 332 10.27 -3.11 7.18
C PRO A 332 9.34 -3.96 6.32
N LEU A 333 8.96 -3.50 5.14
CA LEU A 333 8.12 -4.27 4.23
C LEU A 333 8.82 -5.52 3.72
N THR A 334 10.14 -5.44 3.44
CA THR A 334 10.94 -6.59 3.05
C THR A 334 11.03 -7.61 4.19
N VAL A 335 11.31 -7.16 5.41
CA VAL A 335 11.37 -8.02 6.61
C VAL A 335 10.03 -8.71 6.82
N LEU A 336 8.92 -7.96 6.79
CA LEU A 336 7.57 -8.53 6.91
C LEU A 336 7.28 -9.53 5.80
N GLY A 337 7.58 -9.21 4.55
CA GLY A 337 7.36 -10.10 3.41
C GLY A 337 8.16 -11.40 3.50
N VAL A 338 9.44 -11.32 3.84
CA VAL A 338 10.31 -12.50 4.03
C VAL A 338 9.81 -13.37 5.19
N LEU A 339 9.44 -12.76 6.32
CA LEU A 339 8.89 -13.49 7.46
C LEU A 339 7.55 -14.14 7.11
N TYR A 340 6.65 -13.43 6.46
CA TYR A 340 5.35 -13.94 6.05
C TYR A 340 5.51 -15.18 5.16
N TRP A 341 6.42 -15.11 4.19
CA TRP A 341 6.65 -16.20 3.25
C TRP A 341 7.41 -17.37 3.85
N ARG A 342 8.49 -17.12 4.60
CA ARG A 342 9.43 -18.17 5.03
C ARG A 342 9.29 -18.58 6.49
N ARG A 343 8.75 -17.69 7.35
CA ARG A 343 8.69 -17.88 8.80
C ARG A 343 7.37 -17.34 9.39
N PRO A 344 6.23 -17.94 9.08
CA PRO A 344 4.92 -17.40 9.47
C PRO A 344 4.69 -17.33 10.99
N VAL A 345 5.39 -18.13 11.78
CA VAL A 345 5.36 -18.07 13.25
C VAL A 345 6.03 -16.79 13.73
N ASP A 346 7.23 -16.50 13.22
CA ASP A 346 7.99 -15.28 13.56
C ASP A 346 7.29 -14.03 13.00
N TYR A 347 6.64 -14.14 11.85
CA TYR A 347 5.88 -13.05 11.22
C TYR A 347 4.85 -12.45 12.18
N ARG A 348 4.03 -13.27 12.82
CA ARG A 348 2.97 -12.80 13.72
C ARG A 348 3.50 -12.06 14.93
N TRP A 349 4.52 -12.60 15.55
CA TRP A 349 5.20 -11.96 16.66
C TRP A 349 5.78 -10.59 16.22
N ALA A 350 6.56 -10.57 15.15
CA ALA A 350 7.20 -9.37 14.63
C ALA A 350 6.18 -8.31 14.20
N ARG A 351 5.14 -8.70 13.39
CA ARG A 351 4.06 -7.82 12.95
C ARG A 351 3.30 -7.20 14.13
N SER A 352 2.99 -7.98 15.16
CA SER A 352 2.25 -7.47 16.32
C SER A 352 3.04 -6.44 17.08
N ALA A 353 4.35 -6.67 17.29
CA ALA A 353 5.24 -5.71 17.92
C ALA A 353 5.32 -4.39 17.11
N LEU A 354 5.46 -4.48 15.79
CA LEU A 354 5.44 -3.31 14.90
C LEU A 354 4.11 -2.57 14.96
N GLY A 355 2.99 -3.30 14.94
CA GLY A 355 1.65 -2.72 15.02
C GLY A 355 1.43 -1.97 16.33
N PHE A 356 1.79 -2.55 17.47
CA PHE A 356 1.68 -1.88 18.77
C PHE A 356 2.62 -0.66 18.85
N ALA A 357 3.87 -0.78 18.41
CA ALA A 357 4.81 0.33 18.40
C ALA A 357 4.27 1.50 17.56
N THR A 358 3.71 1.21 16.37
CA THR A 358 3.12 2.23 15.49
C THR A 358 1.90 2.88 16.12
N LEU A 359 1.00 2.09 16.74
CA LEU A 359 -0.18 2.65 17.42
C LEU A 359 0.20 3.52 18.62
N LEU A 360 1.19 3.11 19.40
CA LEU A 360 1.71 3.92 20.51
C LEU A 360 2.33 5.22 20.01
N ALA A 361 3.07 5.17 18.91
CA ALA A 361 3.64 6.37 18.30
C ALA A 361 2.55 7.36 17.83
N LEU A 362 1.43 6.86 17.29
CA LEU A 362 0.29 7.73 16.93
C LEU A 362 -0.29 8.47 18.15
N VAL A 363 -0.37 7.79 19.29
CA VAL A 363 -0.77 8.45 20.55
C VAL A 363 0.26 9.52 20.94
N GLY A 364 1.55 9.25 20.79
CA GLY A 364 2.62 10.21 21.02
C GLY A 364 2.48 11.46 20.13
N PHE A 365 2.28 11.28 18.83
CA PHE A 365 2.09 12.40 17.90
C PHE A 365 0.87 13.27 18.22
N TRP A 366 -0.17 12.66 18.71
CA TRP A 366 -1.38 13.38 19.13
C TRP A 366 -1.17 14.13 20.45
N ALA A 367 -0.54 13.50 21.43
CA ALA A 367 -0.35 14.05 22.75
C ALA A 367 0.77 15.11 22.80
N PHE A 368 1.82 14.91 22.01
CA PHE A 368 3.02 15.74 22.01
C PHE A 368 3.45 16.10 20.57
N PRO A 369 2.68 16.99 19.88
CA PRO A 369 3.12 17.50 18.58
C PRO A 369 4.43 18.24 18.73
N LEU A 370 5.47 17.85 17.96
CA LEU A 370 6.82 18.34 18.08
C LEU A 370 7.37 18.81 16.73
N ALA A 371 7.86 20.05 16.68
CA ALA A 371 8.53 20.56 15.51
C ALA A 371 9.94 19.94 15.38
N PRO A 372 10.29 19.36 14.21
CA PRO A 372 11.64 18.87 13.99
C PRO A 372 12.65 20.03 13.89
N PRO A 373 13.97 19.76 14.08
CA PRO A 373 15.01 20.79 14.06
C PRO A 373 14.97 21.71 12.84
N ARG A 374 14.69 21.16 11.64
CA ARG A 374 14.61 21.92 10.38
C ARG A 374 13.49 22.95 10.33
N LEU A 375 12.45 22.80 11.15
CA LEU A 375 11.33 23.73 11.24
C LEU A 375 11.42 24.70 12.42
N MET A 376 12.46 24.57 13.23
CA MET A 376 12.67 25.48 14.37
C MET A 376 13.25 26.80 13.90
N PRO A 377 12.61 27.93 14.22
CA PRO A 377 13.14 29.23 13.89
C PRO A 377 14.51 29.48 14.57
N ASN A 378 15.42 30.09 13.86
CA ASN A 378 16.74 30.52 14.37
C ASN A 378 17.75 29.41 14.74
N LEU A 379 17.49 28.14 14.46
CA LEU A 379 18.47 27.06 14.65
C LEU A 379 19.48 26.93 13.50
N GLY A 380 19.21 27.52 12.34
CA GLY A 380 20.10 27.47 11.18
C GLY A 380 20.24 26.05 10.56
N ILE A 381 19.36 25.10 10.86
CA ILE A 381 19.36 23.76 10.26
C ILE A 381 18.96 23.86 8.79
N ILE A 382 19.70 23.19 7.93
CA ILE A 382 19.45 23.14 6.48
C ILE A 382 18.57 21.94 6.15
N ASP A 383 17.38 22.19 5.61
CA ASP A 383 16.49 21.14 5.13
C ASP A 383 16.97 20.62 3.76
N THR A 384 17.59 19.47 3.74
CA THR A 384 18.15 18.88 2.52
C THR A 384 17.12 18.08 1.72
N VAL A 385 16.08 17.59 2.39
CA VAL A 385 15.06 16.71 1.79
C VAL A 385 13.94 17.50 1.12
N HIS A 386 13.49 18.61 1.72
CA HIS A 386 12.33 19.37 1.25
C HIS A 386 12.70 20.72 0.63
N GLY A 387 13.97 21.12 0.74
CA GLY A 387 14.49 22.40 0.25
C GLY A 387 14.09 23.59 1.13
N VAL A 388 14.40 24.81 0.65
CA VAL A 388 14.09 26.04 1.38
C VAL A 388 12.57 26.22 1.47
N GLN A 389 12.03 26.18 2.68
CA GLN A 389 10.61 26.39 2.95
C GLN A 389 10.32 27.87 3.21
N ASP A 390 9.51 28.48 2.36
CA ASP A 390 8.99 29.83 2.55
C ASP A 390 7.72 29.79 3.41
N PHE A 391 7.86 29.97 4.70
CA PHE A 391 6.75 29.97 5.67
C PHE A 391 5.79 31.17 5.50
N SER A 392 6.14 32.18 4.70
CA SER A 392 5.28 33.31 4.40
C SER A 392 4.21 32.99 3.34
N LYS A 393 4.39 31.92 2.59
CA LYS A 393 3.44 31.45 1.56
C LYS A 393 2.82 30.10 1.98
N PRO A 394 1.55 30.08 2.42
CA PRO A 394 0.87 28.84 2.82
C PRO A 394 0.55 27.89 1.65
N ASP A 395 1.05 28.14 0.46
CA ASP A 395 0.67 27.49 -0.77
C ASP A 395 1.62 26.33 -1.15
N TYR A 396 1.71 25.35 -0.26
CA TYR A 396 2.44 24.11 -0.53
C TYR A 396 1.55 23.04 -1.19
N GLY A 397 0.59 23.43 -1.99
CA GLY A 397 -0.29 22.51 -2.73
C GLY A 397 -0.89 21.40 -1.87
N THR A 398 -1.63 20.48 -2.49
CA THR A 398 -2.27 19.31 -1.84
C THR A 398 -1.31 18.36 -1.11
N LEU A 399 0.02 18.44 -1.33
CA LEU A 399 1.03 17.63 -0.65
C LEU A 399 1.33 18.09 0.77
N THR A 400 1.21 19.38 1.08
CA THR A 400 1.48 19.92 2.43
C THR A 400 0.35 19.60 3.41
N ALA A 401 -0.89 19.55 2.94
CA ALA A 401 -2.02 19.06 3.73
C ALA A 401 -1.88 17.55 4.08
N LEU A 402 -1.01 16.84 3.38
CA LEU A 402 -0.78 15.41 3.55
C LEU A 402 0.43 15.06 4.44
N THR A 403 1.31 16.01 4.80
CA THR A 403 2.47 15.73 5.65
C THR A 403 2.37 16.45 6.99
N ASN A 404 2.10 15.73 8.10
CA ASN A 404 2.23 16.31 9.45
C ASN A 404 3.70 16.59 9.71
N GLN A 405 4.08 17.84 9.57
CA GLN A 405 5.46 18.28 9.77
C GLN A 405 5.85 18.31 11.26
N TYR A 406 4.88 18.21 12.17
CA TYR A 406 5.04 18.31 13.63
C TYR A 406 4.93 16.97 14.34
N ALA A 407 5.11 15.86 13.64
CA ALA A 407 5.11 14.50 14.21
C ALA A 407 6.56 13.99 14.35
N ALA A 408 7.42 14.74 15.04
CA ALA A 408 8.81 14.34 15.20
C ALA A 408 8.96 13.24 16.30
N MET A 409 8.31 13.38 17.44
CA MET A 409 8.44 12.43 18.57
C MET A 409 7.15 11.62 18.80
N PRO A 410 7.28 10.30 18.95
CA PRO A 410 8.48 9.45 18.82
C PRO A 410 8.87 9.19 17.37
N SER A 411 10.17 9.15 17.02
CA SER A 411 10.59 8.89 15.65
C SER A 411 10.19 7.49 15.17
N LEU A 412 9.24 7.40 14.22
CA LEU A 412 8.90 6.14 13.57
C LEU A 412 9.98 5.68 12.58
N HIS A 413 10.75 6.58 12.00
CA HIS A 413 11.88 6.22 11.15
C HIS A 413 12.88 5.35 11.93
N PHE A 414 13.32 5.85 13.07
CA PHE A 414 14.21 5.09 13.94
C PHE A 414 13.52 3.89 14.57
N GLY A 415 12.28 4.03 15.05
CA GLY A 415 11.53 2.93 15.67
C GLY A 415 11.37 1.73 14.72
N TRP A 416 10.98 1.95 13.48
CA TRP A 416 10.85 0.87 12.51
C TRP A 416 12.20 0.26 12.13
N ALA A 417 13.26 1.07 12.04
CA ALA A 417 14.59 0.58 11.80
C ALA A 417 15.10 -0.28 12.99
N LEU A 418 14.88 0.15 14.22
CA LEU A 418 15.20 -0.61 15.42
C LEU A 418 14.41 -1.93 15.47
N TRP A 419 13.11 -1.89 15.18
CA TRP A 419 12.30 -3.09 15.06
C TRP A 419 12.88 -4.07 14.01
N CYS A 420 13.27 -3.59 12.83
CA CYS A 420 13.93 -4.41 11.80
C CYS A 420 15.21 -5.04 12.34
N GLY A 421 16.06 -4.22 12.97
CA GLY A 421 17.34 -4.66 13.54
C GLY A 421 17.15 -5.76 14.57
N LEU A 422 16.25 -5.57 15.54
CA LEU A 422 15.93 -6.55 16.57
C LEU A 422 15.34 -7.84 15.99
N VAL A 423 14.38 -7.74 15.07
CA VAL A 423 13.77 -8.91 14.43
C VAL A 423 14.82 -9.69 13.64
N ILE A 424 15.65 -9.02 12.84
CA ILE A 424 16.71 -9.67 12.07
C ILE A 424 17.74 -10.31 13.02
N ALA A 425 18.18 -9.61 14.07
CA ALA A 425 19.13 -10.13 15.05
C ALA A 425 18.62 -11.39 15.75
N ILE A 426 17.31 -11.47 15.98
CA ILE A 426 16.67 -12.62 16.64
C ILE A 426 16.44 -13.79 15.67
N VAL A 427 16.04 -13.50 14.41
CA VAL A 427 15.55 -14.52 13.46
C VAL A 427 16.63 -15.01 12.50
N ALA A 428 17.60 -14.16 12.15
CA ALA A 428 18.62 -14.49 11.16
C ALA A 428 19.56 -15.60 11.65
N PRO A 429 19.90 -16.58 10.77
CA PRO A 429 20.76 -17.70 11.15
C PRO A 429 22.24 -17.33 11.20
N ARG A 430 22.68 -16.34 10.40
CA ARG A 430 24.10 -15.98 10.25
C ARG A 430 24.43 -14.69 10.98
N TRP A 431 25.60 -14.65 11.63
CA TRP A 431 26.05 -13.50 12.41
C TRP A 431 26.14 -12.19 11.61
N TRP A 432 26.63 -12.26 10.35
CA TRP A 432 26.72 -11.06 9.50
C TRP A 432 25.37 -10.46 9.14
N MET A 433 24.33 -11.29 8.98
CA MET A 433 22.95 -10.80 8.78
C MET A 433 22.44 -10.07 10.02
N LYS A 434 22.79 -10.58 11.22
CA LYS A 434 22.45 -9.91 12.49
C LYS A 434 23.18 -8.57 12.60
N ALA A 435 24.47 -8.53 12.25
CA ALA A 435 25.26 -7.31 12.24
C ALA A 435 24.67 -6.27 11.29
N LEU A 436 24.35 -6.64 10.04
CA LEU A 436 23.69 -5.76 9.07
C LEU A 436 22.32 -5.27 9.59
N GLY A 437 21.54 -6.14 10.22
CA GLY A 437 20.28 -5.76 10.86
C GLY A 437 20.48 -4.70 11.94
N LEU A 438 21.48 -4.83 12.78
CA LEU A 438 21.78 -3.88 13.87
C LEU A 438 22.45 -2.59 13.36
N LEU A 439 23.13 -2.61 12.21
CA LEU A 439 23.65 -1.41 11.58
C LEU A 439 22.52 -0.52 11.01
N HIS A 440 21.41 -1.11 10.62
CA HIS A 440 20.29 -0.35 10.05
C HIS A 440 19.74 0.75 10.96
N PRO A 441 19.38 0.52 12.25
CA PRO A 441 18.98 1.60 13.13
C PRO A 441 20.10 2.63 13.40
N LEU A 442 21.37 2.24 13.39
CA LEU A 442 22.50 3.18 13.54
C LEU A 442 22.58 4.13 12.33
N PHE A 443 22.50 3.59 11.12
CA PHE A 443 22.43 4.44 9.92
C PHE A 443 21.17 5.31 9.90
N THR A 444 20.05 4.80 10.38
CA THR A 444 18.80 5.57 10.43
C THR A 444 18.89 6.74 11.40
N VAL A 445 19.45 6.56 12.61
CA VAL A 445 19.61 7.68 13.53
C VAL A 445 20.58 8.73 12.96
N SER A 446 21.65 8.30 12.31
CA SER A 446 22.56 9.22 11.63
C SER A 446 21.84 10.01 10.52
N ALA A 447 21.01 9.35 9.72
CA ALA A 447 20.25 9.99 8.64
C ALA A 447 19.23 11.01 9.15
N ILE A 448 18.43 10.65 10.17
CA ILE A 448 17.38 11.55 10.69
C ILE A 448 17.95 12.80 11.36
N VAL A 449 19.13 12.69 11.99
CA VAL A 449 19.86 13.83 12.57
C VAL A 449 20.55 14.66 11.48
N ALA A 450 21.26 14.02 10.55
CA ALA A 450 21.96 14.68 9.45
C ALA A 450 21.01 15.51 8.55
N THR A 451 19.82 15.01 8.29
CA THR A 451 18.80 15.71 7.47
C THR A 451 17.98 16.73 8.27
N GLY A 452 18.21 16.88 9.59
CA GLY A 452 17.48 17.80 10.45
C GLY A 452 16.00 17.46 10.64
N ASN A 453 15.60 16.23 10.34
CA ASN A 453 14.20 15.80 10.42
C ASN A 453 13.77 15.33 11.82
N HIS A 454 14.72 15.01 12.69
CA HIS A 454 14.45 14.57 14.06
C HIS A 454 15.52 15.05 15.03
N TRP A 455 15.11 15.19 16.29
CA TRP A 455 15.97 15.34 17.44
C TRP A 455 16.61 14.00 17.83
N VAL A 456 17.72 14.00 18.52
CA VAL A 456 18.34 12.77 19.07
C VAL A 456 17.37 12.09 20.04
N LEU A 457 16.64 12.84 20.86
CA LEU A 457 15.65 12.33 21.80
C LEU A 457 14.43 11.69 21.12
N ASP A 458 14.13 12.07 19.86
CA ASP A 458 13.07 11.41 19.09
C ASP A 458 13.39 9.92 18.85
N ALA A 459 14.67 9.60 18.69
CA ALA A 459 15.10 8.20 18.56
C ALA A 459 14.92 7.42 19.88
N VAL A 460 15.17 8.08 21.03
CA VAL A 460 14.89 7.46 22.34
C VAL A 460 13.38 7.18 22.47
N GLY A 461 12.53 8.13 22.12
CA GLY A 461 11.07 7.92 22.05
C GLY A 461 10.70 6.76 21.13
N GLY A 462 11.33 6.66 19.96
CA GLY A 462 11.19 5.55 19.02
C GLY A 462 11.57 4.19 19.64
N ALA A 463 12.69 4.13 20.39
CA ALA A 463 13.10 2.93 21.11
C ALA A 463 12.06 2.52 22.16
N VAL A 464 11.55 3.48 22.93
CA VAL A 464 10.55 3.22 23.99
C VAL A 464 9.29 2.60 23.41
N VAL A 465 8.72 3.15 22.31
CA VAL A 465 7.50 2.57 21.72
C VAL A 465 7.75 1.20 21.12
N VAL A 466 8.94 0.92 20.58
CA VAL A 466 9.29 -0.41 20.05
C VAL A 466 9.44 -1.43 21.18
N CYS A 467 10.18 -1.11 22.24
CA CYS A 467 10.32 -1.99 23.40
C CYS A 467 8.96 -2.27 24.05
N THR A 468 8.12 -1.26 24.19
CA THR A 468 6.75 -1.40 24.70
C THR A 468 5.90 -2.27 23.76
N GLY A 469 6.05 -2.11 22.44
CA GLY A 469 5.36 -2.93 21.44
C GLY A 469 5.72 -4.42 21.53
N PHE A 470 7.01 -4.74 21.74
CA PHE A 470 7.45 -6.12 22.01
C PHE A 470 6.94 -6.63 23.37
N GLY A 471 6.94 -5.78 24.41
CA GLY A 471 6.39 -6.10 25.72
C GLY A 471 4.90 -6.43 25.67
N LEU A 472 4.09 -5.61 24.99
CA LEU A 472 2.66 -5.86 24.79
C LEU A 472 2.43 -7.14 23.98
N THR A 473 3.25 -7.38 22.97
CA THR A 473 3.19 -8.62 22.18
C THR A 473 3.44 -9.84 23.08
N TYR A 474 4.46 -9.78 23.92
CA TYR A 474 4.76 -10.84 24.88
C TYR A 474 3.62 -11.07 25.87
N LEU A 475 3.06 -9.99 26.42
CA LEU A 475 1.94 -10.08 27.38
C LEU A 475 0.68 -10.68 26.77
N LEU A 476 0.37 -10.34 25.50
CA LEU A 476 -0.85 -10.77 24.84
C LEU A 476 -0.72 -12.13 24.15
N GLN A 477 0.43 -12.47 23.59
CA GLN A 477 0.64 -13.68 22.80
C GLN A 477 1.49 -14.74 23.51
N GLY A 478 2.18 -14.35 24.57
CA GLY A 478 3.15 -15.18 25.26
C GLY A 478 4.52 -15.19 24.57
N PRO A 479 5.46 -16.02 25.06
CA PRO A 479 6.81 -16.10 24.53
C PRO A 479 6.83 -16.57 23.09
N ARG A 480 7.79 -16.06 22.31
CA ARG A 480 8.04 -16.45 20.92
C ARG A 480 8.24 -17.97 20.83
N GLY A 481 7.65 -18.60 19.83
CA GLY A 481 7.86 -20.03 19.53
C GLY A 481 6.93 -21.01 20.25
N ARG A 482 5.96 -20.56 21.06
CA ARG A 482 4.88 -21.43 21.54
C ARG A 482 3.92 -21.76 20.40
N THR A 483 4.26 -22.76 19.60
CA THR A 483 3.34 -23.36 18.63
C THR A 483 2.69 -24.58 19.28
N VAL A 484 1.39 -24.52 19.56
CA VAL A 484 0.57 -25.72 19.62
C VAL A 484 0.16 -26.01 18.17
N THR A 485 0.61 -27.10 17.63
CA THR A 485 0.22 -27.54 16.30
C THR A 485 -1.27 -27.87 16.35
N ALA A 486 -2.10 -27.14 15.58
CA ALA A 486 -3.53 -27.45 15.43
C ALA A 486 -3.79 -28.87 14.93
N ALA A 487 -2.78 -29.56 14.41
CA ALA A 487 -2.79 -30.98 14.12
C ALA A 487 -3.06 -31.87 15.36
N ALA A 488 -2.66 -31.44 16.55
CA ALA A 488 -2.92 -32.19 17.79
C ALA A 488 -4.38 -32.05 18.26
N GLU A 489 -5.01 -30.89 18.03
CA GLU A 489 -6.43 -30.68 18.39
C GLU A 489 -7.39 -31.35 17.40
N LEU A 490 -7.09 -31.32 16.10
CA LEU A 490 -7.87 -32.07 15.09
C LEU A 490 -7.69 -33.59 15.18
N GLY A 491 -6.54 -34.06 15.64
CA GLY A 491 -6.29 -35.48 15.93
C GLY A 491 -7.05 -36.01 17.15
N SER A 492 -7.32 -35.14 18.14
CA SER A 492 -8.08 -35.52 19.34
C SER A 492 -9.61 -35.51 19.10
N GLU A 493 -10.12 -34.63 18.21
CA GLU A 493 -11.54 -34.65 17.83
C GLU A 493 -11.89 -35.77 16.85
N ALA A 494 -10.93 -36.22 16.02
CA ALA A 494 -11.12 -37.39 15.12
C ALA A 494 -11.01 -38.73 15.84
N ALA A 495 -10.54 -38.75 17.08
CA ALA A 495 -10.37 -39.95 17.90
C ALA A 495 -11.54 -40.22 18.86
N VAL A 496 -12.67 -39.51 18.75
CA VAL A 496 -13.90 -39.89 19.44
C VAL A 496 -14.48 -41.11 18.76
N PRO A 497 -14.51 -42.29 19.41
CA PRO A 497 -15.10 -43.49 18.81
C PRO A 497 -16.60 -43.24 18.56
N ARG A 498 -17.05 -43.43 17.32
CA ARG A 498 -18.46 -43.57 17.03
C ARG A 498 -18.92 -44.85 17.71
N ASP A 499 -19.42 -44.73 18.92
CA ASP A 499 -20.07 -45.85 19.60
C ASP A 499 -21.30 -46.29 18.82
N ARG A 500 -21.23 -47.57 18.53
CA ARG A 500 -22.19 -48.55 18.09
C ARG A 500 -23.66 -48.12 18.14
N ALA A 501 -24.31 -48.18 16.98
CA ALA A 501 -25.76 -48.31 16.92
C ALA A 501 -26.19 -49.64 17.59
N PRO A 502 -27.20 -49.66 18.44
CA PRO A 502 -27.76 -50.89 18.94
C PRO A 502 -28.57 -51.60 17.83
N SER A 503 -28.39 -52.91 17.79
CA SER A 503 -29.08 -53.88 16.98
C SER A 503 -30.60 -53.86 17.09
#